data_81011eb1b5f92156bcddfb1477fe8a47
#
_entry.id   81011eb1b5f92156bcddfb1477fe8a47
#
_cell.length_a   1.000
_cell.length_b   1.000
_cell.length_c   1.000
_cell.angle_alpha   90.00
_cell.angle_beta   90.00
_cell.angle_gamma   90.00
#
_symmetry.space_group_name_H-M   'P 1'
#
loop_
_entity.id
_entity.type
_entity.pdbx_description
1 polymer ?
#
loop_
_entity_poly.entity_id
_entity_poly.type
_entity_poly.pdbx_seq_one_letter_code
_entity_poly.pdbx_strand_id
1 'polypeptide(L)' 'MNIEIEKRIGKNIRDLRERAGFTQDYLATKLQLGGCDITRSAVAKIEVGQRHLYPDEIILIKEILNVSYDQIFSIE' A
#
# COMPACT_ATOMS: atom_id res chain seq x y z
N MET A 1 -10.41 -14.52 0.06
CA MET A 1 -9.23 -13.68 -0.23
C MET A 1 -8.14 -14.56 -0.83
N ASN A 2 -7.51 -14.12 -1.90
CA ASN A 2 -6.39 -14.85 -2.50
C ASN A 2 -5.08 -14.37 -1.90
N ILE A 3 -4.47 -15.17 -1.04
CA ILE A 3 -3.27 -14.79 -0.29
C ILE A 3 -2.08 -14.52 -1.21
N GLU A 4 -1.95 -15.28 -2.31
CA GLU A 4 -0.85 -15.08 -3.27
C GLU A 4 -0.94 -13.70 -3.93
N ILE A 5 -2.13 -13.30 -4.34
CA ILE A 5 -2.36 -12.00 -4.96
C ILE A 5 -2.16 -10.88 -3.92
N GLU A 6 -2.67 -11.05 -2.70
CA GLU A 6 -2.52 -10.06 -1.63
C GLU A 6 -1.04 -9.82 -1.31
N LYS A 7 -0.25 -10.89 -1.24
CA LYS A 7 1.19 -10.79 -0.99
C LYS A 7 1.91 -10.06 -2.13
N ARG A 8 1.53 -10.34 -3.36
CA ARG A 8 2.16 -9.70 -4.52
C ARG A 8 1.84 -8.20 -4.56
N ILE A 9 0.59 -7.85 -4.33
CA ILE A 9 0.19 -6.44 -4.30
C ILE A 9 0.88 -5.72 -3.14
N GLY A 10 0.93 -6.34 -1.97
CA GLY A 10 1.62 -5.78 -0.81
C GLY A 10 3.11 -5.55 -1.09
N LYS A 11 3.77 -6.50 -1.73
CA LYS A 11 5.17 -6.36 -2.12
C LYS A 11 5.37 -5.23 -3.11
N ASN A 12 4.47 -5.10 -4.08
CA ASN A 12 4.53 -4.01 -5.05
C ASN A 12 4.44 -2.65 -4.35
N ILE A 13 3.51 -2.51 -3.41
CA ILE A 13 3.34 -1.28 -2.63
C ILE A 13 4.62 -0.98 -1.84
N ARG A 14 5.19 -1.98 -1.19
CA ARG A 14 6.44 -1.82 -0.45
C ARG A 14 7.56 -1.34 -1.35
N ASP A 15 7.75 -1.99 -2.49
CA ASP A 15 8.81 -1.63 -3.43
C ASP A 15 8.63 -0.20 -3.94
N LEU A 16 7.39 0.17 -4.28
CA LEU A 16 7.09 1.52 -4.75
C LEU A 16 7.29 2.56 -3.65
N ARG A 17 6.93 2.23 -2.42
CA ARG A 17 7.16 3.10 -1.26
C ARG A 17 8.65 3.33 -1.04
N GLU A 18 9.44 2.26 -1.07
CA GLU A 18 10.89 2.34 -0.87
C GLU A 18 11.57 3.14 -1.97
N ARG A 19 11.14 2.97 -3.22
CA ARG A 19 11.65 3.77 -4.35
C ARG A 19 11.35 5.25 -4.19
N ALA A 20 10.20 5.58 -3.60
CA ALA A 20 9.83 6.96 -3.33
C ALA A 20 10.62 7.55 -2.15
N GLY A 21 11.35 6.74 -1.41
CA GLY A 21 12.09 7.18 -0.23
C GLY A 21 11.21 7.35 1.00
N PHE A 22 10.04 6.73 1.04
CA PHE A 22 9.09 6.89 2.14
C PHE A 22 9.19 5.76 3.13
N THR A 23 9.03 6.08 4.43
CA THR A 23 8.91 5.08 5.49
C THR A 23 7.47 4.58 5.57
N GLN A 24 7.26 3.47 6.27
CA GLN A 24 5.90 2.99 6.58
C GLN A 24 5.13 4.02 7.39
N ASP A 25 5.80 4.69 8.32
CA ASP A 25 5.22 5.74 9.14
C ASP A 25 4.73 6.92 8.31
N TYR A 26 5.54 7.34 7.34
CA TYR A 26 5.18 8.43 6.44
C TYR A 26 3.93 8.07 5.63
N LEU A 27 3.90 6.87 5.06
CA LEU A 27 2.75 6.41 4.29
C LEU A 27 1.50 6.34 5.16
N ALA A 28 1.61 5.80 6.37
CA ALA A 28 0.48 5.75 7.31
C ALA A 28 -0.04 7.15 7.64
N THR A 29 0.86 8.08 7.91
CA THR A 29 0.48 9.46 8.21
C THR A 29 -0.26 10.11 7.04
N LYS A 30 0.22 9.92 5.82
CA LYS A 30 -0.42 10.45 4.62
C LYS A 30 -1.80 9.83 4.40
N LEU A 31 -1.94 8.54 4.65
CA LEU A 31 -3.24 7.85 4.54
C LEU A 31 -4.23 8.41 5.56
N GLN A 32 -3.80 8.64 6.80
CA GLN A 32 -4.64 9.23 7.84
C GLN A 32 -5.09 10.63 7.45
N LEU A 33 -4.19 11.45 6.94
CA LEU A 33 -4.52 12.80 6.47
C LEU A 33 -5.53 12.78 5.32
N GLY A 34 -5.49 11.73 4.51
CA GLY A 34 -6.44 11.54 3.41
C GLY A 34 -7.77 10.91 3.82
N GLY A 35 -7.97 10.64 5.09
CA GLY A 35 -9.22 10.09 5.61
C GLY A 35 -9.25 8.58 5.81
N CYS A 36 -8.13 7.89 5.57
CA CYS A 36 -8.03 6.44 5.81
C CYS A 36 -7.33 6.22 7.15
N ASP A 37 -8.05 5.66 8.11
CA ASP A 37 -7.52 5.42 9.46
C ASP A 37 -6.63 4.17 9.48
N ILE A 38 -5.43 4.32 8.95
CA ILE A 38 -4.45 3.24 8.85
C ILE A 38 -3.23 3.58 9.70
N THR A 39 -2.84 2.65 10.58
CA THR A 39 -1.64 2.78 11.40
C THR A 39 -0.42 2.26 10.64
N ARG A 40 0.77 2.59 11.16
CA ARG A 40 2.03 2.01 10.66
C ARG A 40 1.98 0.48 10.68
N SER A 41 1.44 -0.11 11.74
CA SER A 41 1.29 -1.56 11.86
C SER A 41 0.42 -2.14 10.76
N ALA A 42 -0.67 -1.43 10.42
CA ALA A 42 -1.55 -1.85 9.32
C ALA A 42 -0.82 -1.77 7.96
N VAL A 43 -0.03 -0.73 7.73
CA VAL A 43 0.79 -0.63 6.51
C VAL A 43 1.74 -1.83 6.42
N ALA A 44 2.42 -2.17 7.51
CA ALA A 44 3.33 -3.32 7.55
C ALA A 44 2.61 -4.62 7.19
N LYS A 45 1.40 -4.82 7.71
CA LYS A 45 0.59 -6.01 7.41
C LYS A 45 0.13 -6.05 5.96
N ILE A 46 -0.24 -4.91 5.40
CA ILE A 46 -0.60 -4.80 3.98
C ILE A 46 0.57 -5.26 3.11
N GLU A 47 1.77 -4.80 3.43
CA GLU A 47 2.96 -5.05 2.62
C GLU A 47 3.39 -6.52 2.61
N VAL A 48 2.98 -7.29 3.61
CA VAL A 48 3.26 -8.74 3.66
C VAL A 48 2.04 -9.62 3.37
N GLY A 49 0.93 -9.00 2.96
CA GLY A 49 -0.27 -9.73 2.57
C GLY A 49 -1.10 -10.25 3.72
N GLN A 50 -0.94 -9.69 4.92
CA GLN A 50 -1.68 -10.10 6.12
C GLN A 50 -2.91 -9.25 6.39
N ARG A 51 -3.09 -8.17 5.65
CA ARG A 51 -4.26 -7.30 5.77
C ARG A 51 -4.77 -6.97 4.38
N HIS A 52 -6.08 -7.12 4.21
CA HIS A 52 -6.75 -6.78 2.97
C HIS A 52 -6.74 -5.26 2.73
N LEU A 53 -6.65 -4.87 1.46
CA LEU A 53 -6.73 -3.48 1.01
C LEU A 53 -8.14 -3.16 0.55
N TYR A 54 -8.67 -2.03 1.01
CA TYR A 54 -9.96 -1.53 0.55
C TYR A 54 -9.77 -0.53 -0.59
N PRO A 55 -10.79 -0.35 -1.46
CA PRO A 55 -10.65 0.48 -2.66
C PRO A 55 -10.20 1.92 -2.40
N ASP A 56 -10.73 2.56 -1.36
CA ASP A 56 -10.37 3.94 -1.00
C ASP A 56 -8.89 4.03 -0.58
N GLU A 57 -8.40 3.01 0.10
CA GLU A 57 -7.00 2.93 0.50
C GLU A 57 -6.08 2.78 -0.72
N ILE A 58 -6.49 1.96 -1.68
CA ILE A 58 -5.73 1.75 -2.92
C ILE A 58 -5.62 3.06 -3.70
N ILE A 59 -6.71 3.79 -3.83
CA ILE A 59 -6.74 5.07 -4.55
C ILE A 59 -5.78 6.06 -3.90
N LEU A 60 -5.82 6.18 -2.58
CA LEU A 60 -4.93 7.09 -1.85
C LEU A 60 -3.46 6.67 -1.94
N ILE A 61 -3.18 5.39 -1.81
CA ILE A 61 -1.80 4.88 -1.94
C ILE A 61 -1.25 5.22 -3.33
N LYS A 62 -2.05 5.01 -4.37
CA LYS A 62 -1.68 5.36 -5.74
C LYS A 62 -1.31 6.83 -5.84
N GLU A 63 -2.11 7.70 -5.26
CA GLU A 63 -1.86 9.15 -5.29
C GLU A 63 -0.64 9.56 -4.48
N ILE A 64 -0.50 9.03 -3.26
CA ILE A 64 0.61 9.34 -2.37
C ILE A 64 1.94 8.92 -3.00
N LEU A 65 1.98 7.73 -3.57
CA LEU A 65 3.19 7.20 -4.19
C LEU A 65 3.42 7.73 -5.60
N ASN A 66 2.43 8.39 -6.18
CA ASN A 66 2.48 8.95 -7.53
C ASN A 66 2.84 7.88 -8.57
N VAL A 67 2.11 6.78 -8.55
CA VAL A 67 2.32 5.64 -9.44
C VAL A 67 1.04 5.32 -10.18
N SER A 68 1.11 4.36 -11.11
CA SER A 68 -0.07 3.87 -11.81
C SER A 68 -0.71 2.70 -11.06
N TYR A 69 -1.99 2.43 -11.35
CA TYR A 69 -2.64 1.23 -10.84
C TYR A 69 -1.96 -0.03 -11.37
N ASP A 70 -1.48 -0.01 -12.61
CA ASP A 70 -0.76 -1.15 -13.19
C ASP A 70 0.48 -1.51 -12.35
N GLN A 71 1.20 -0.51 -11.86
CA GLN A 71 2.36 -0.75 -11.01
C GLN A 71 1.98 -1.40 -9.68
N ILE A 72 0.82 -1.02 -9.13
CA ILE A 72 0.33 -1.61 -7.88
C ILE A 72 -0.14 -3.05 -8.10
N PHE A 73 -0.86 -3.30 -9.20
CA PHE A 73 -1.56 -4.56 -9.42
C PHE A 73 -0.80 -5.57 -10.27
N SER A 74 0.41 -5.27 -10.72
CA SER A 74 1.21 -6.21 -11.50
C SER A 74 1.51 -7.47 -10.69
N ILE A 75 1.13 -8.62 -11.23
CA ILE A 75 1.32 -9.92 -10.58
C ILE A 75 2.34 -10.81 -11.31
N GLU A 76 3.04 -10.26 -12.27
CA GLU A 76 4.08 -10.95 -13.01
C GLU A 76 5.43 -10.95 -12.30
#